data_f97d9271ed57926a6adf2c2cc8d97ad8
#
_entry.id   f97d9271ed57926a6adf2c2cc8d97ad8
#
_cell.length_a   1.000
_cell.length_b   1.000
_cell.length_c   1.000
_cell.angle_alpha   90.00
_cell.angle_beta   90.00
_cell.angle_gamma   90.00
#
_symmetry.space_group_name_H-M   'P 1'
#
loop_
_entity.id
_entity.type
_entity.pdbx_description
1 polymer ?
#
loop_
_entity_poly.entity_id
_entity_poly.type
_entity_poly.pdbx_seq_one_letter_code
_entity_poly.pdbx_strand_id
1 'polypeptide(L)'
;SLPGGWELWLDGGHNPGAGLALAAQLRAWRDAAPERPIHLVVGMKQSKAAAGFLAPLLPLADTTWAVAEPGQHLAMPVEDIVAASGGVARPG
;
A
#
# COMPACT_ATOMS: atom_id res chain seq x y z
N SER A 1 14.33 -4.72 -2.76
CA SER A 1 14.12 -3.40 -2.17
C SER A 1 14.52 -2.31 -3.16
N LEU A 2 13.94 -1.13 -3.02
CA LEU A 2 14.16 0.01 -3.90
C LEU A 2 15.22 0.93 -3.27
N PRO A 3 16.29 1.26 -4.03
CA PRO A 3 17.38 2.06 -3.46
C PRO A 3 16.93 3.46 -3.08
N GLY A 4 17.43 3.97 -1.95
CA GLY A 4 17.28 5.35 -1.55
C GLY A 4 15.93 5.76 -1.01
N GLY A 5 14.97 4.84 -0.89
CA GLY A 5 13.62 5.16 -0.47
C GLY A 5 13.14 4.41 0.75
N TRP A 6 11.97 4.81 1.25
CA TRP A 6 11.22 4.05 2.25
C TRP A 6 10.40 2.98 1.52
N GLU A 7 10.43 1.78 2.04
CA GLU A 7 9.66 0.67 1.47
C GLU A 7 8.78 0.08 2.57
N LEU A 8 7.47 0.07 2.35
CA LEU A 8 6.53 -0.46 3.32
C LEU A 8 5.73 -1.59 2.69
N TRP A 9 5.84 -2.77 3.30
CA TRP A 9 5.09 -3.95 2.88
C TRP A 9 3.83 -4.07 3.71
N LEU A 10 2.69 -4.10 3.04
CA LEU A 10 1.38 -4.23 3.66
C LEU A 10 0.82 -5.61 3.36
N ASP A 11 0.51 -6.34 4.42
CA ASP A 11 0.08 -7.73 4.33
C ASP A 11 -1.12 -7.97 5.25
N GLY A 12 -2.05 -8.79 4.80
CA GLY A 12 -3.19 -9.20 5.60
C GLY A 12 -4.45 -8.40 5.34
N GLY A 13 -5.44 -8.63 6.19
CA GLY A 13 -6.71 -7.91 6.12
C GLY A 13 -6.63 -6.62 6.92
N HIS A 14 -6.85 -5.51 6.26
CA HIS A 14 -6.79 -4.19 6.89
C HIS A 14 -8.11 -3.46 6.75
N ASN A 15 -8.44 -2.63 7.72
CA ASN A 15 -9.63 -1.79 7.70
C ASN A 15 -9.24 -0.32 7.46
N PRO A 16 -10.23 0.56 7.18
CA PRO A 16 -9.93 1.98 6.95
C PRO A 16 -9.22 2.67 8.11
N GLY A 17 -9.51 2.27 9.35
CA GLY A 17 -8.83 2.84 10.52
C GLY A 17 -7.34 2.53 10.53
N ALA A 18 -6.96 1.31 10.14
CA ALA A 18 -5.55 0.96 10.00
C ALA A 18 -4.87 1.78 8.90
N GLY A 19 -5.58 2.06 7.80
CA GLY A 19 -5.08 2.92 6.73
C GLY A 19 -4.78 4.32 7.23
N LEU A 20 -5.66 4.89 8.06
CA LEU A 20 -5.45 6.22 8.64
C LEU A 20 -4.22 6.23 9.56
N ALA A 21 -4.04 5.20 10.38
CA ALA A 21 -2.89 5.10 11.26
C ALA A 21 -1.57 5.03 10.46
N LEU A 22 -1.55 4.24 9.40
CA LEU A 22 -0.38 4.14 8.52
C LEU A 22 -0.13 5.47 7.79
N ALA A 23 -1.18 6.17 7.38
CA ALA A 23 -1.03 7.48 6.74
C ALA A 23 -0.31 8.48 7.66
N ALA A 24 -0.64 8.46 8.95
CA ALA A 24 0.05 9.30 9.93
C ALA A 24 1.55 8.95 10.00
N GLN A 25 1.89 7.67 9.95
CA GLN A 25 3.28 7.21 9.94
C GLN A 25 4.00 7.67 8.67
N LEU A 26 3.35 7.58 7.52
CA LEU A 26 3.96 8.01 6.25
C LEU A 26 4.20 9.52 6.23
N ARG A 27 3.29 10.30 6.81
CA ARG A 27 3.48 11.75 6.94
C ARG A 27 4.69 12.07 7.82
N ALA A 28 4.85 11.34 8.93
CA ALA A 28 6.00 11.51 9.80
C ALA A 28 7.31 11.20 9.07
N TRP A 29 7.34 10.14 8.28
CA TRP A 29 8.52 9.82 7.48
C TRP A 29 8.82 10.91 6.45
N ARG A 30 7.79 11.42 5.79
CA ARG A 30 7.95 12.50 4.80
C ARG A 30 8.49 13.76 5.45
N ASP A 31 7.99 14.11 6.63
CA ASP A 31 8.45 15.28 7.36
C ASP A 31 9.90 15.12 7.83
N ALA A 32 10.29 13.92 8.23
CA ALA A 32 11.65 13.65 8.69
C ALA A 32 12.66 13.64 7.53
N ALA A 33 12.24 13.21 6.33
CA ALA A 33 13.11 13.12 5.18
C ALA A 33 12.31 13.45 3.90
N PRO A 34 12.05 14.75 3.64
CA PRO A 34 11.17 15.14 2.51
C PRO A 34 11.71 14.71 1.14
N GLU A 35 13.02 14.54 1.00
CA GLU A 35 13.66 14.16 -0.25
C GLU A 35 13.61 12.66 -0.51
N ARG A 36 13.24 11.87 0.50
CA ARG A 36 13.30 10.43 0.41
C ARG A 36 11.97 9.88 -0.13
N PRO A 37 11.97 9.17 -1.26
CA PRO A 37 10.72 8.66 -1.82
C PRO A 37 10.12 7.57 -0.94
N ILE A 38 8.79 7.48 -0.97
CA ILE A 38 8.04 6.45 -0.27
C ILE A 38 7.46 5.50 -1.31
N HIS A 39 7.79 4.22 -1.18
CA HIS A 39 7.31 3.17 -2.05
C HIS A 39 6.45 2.19 -1.25
N LEU A 40 5.20 2.03 -1.66
CA LEU A 40 4.31 1.05 -1.05
C LEU A 40 4.33 -0.23 -1.87
N VAL A 41 4.45 -1.36 -1.20
CA VAL A 41 4.28 -2.67 -1.80
C VAL A 41 3.11 -3.34 -1.09
N VAL A 42 2.01 -3.55 -1.81
CA VAL A 42 0.74 -3.97 -1.22
C VAL A 42 0.39 -5.37 -1.66
N GLY A 43 0.34 -6.29 -0.70
CA GLY A 43 -0.24 -7.60 -0.86
C GLY A 43 -1.33 -7.74 0.19
N MET A 44 -2.53 -8.15 -0.19
CA MET A 44 -3.67 -8.17 0.70
C MET A 44 -4.45 -9.47 0.58
N LYS A 45 -5.14 -9.83 1.66
CA LYS A 45 -6.19 -10.84 1.59
C LYS A 45 -7.46 -10.20 1.02
N GLN A 46 -8.34 -11.03 0.48
CA GLN A 46 -9.64 -10.58 -0.01
C GLN A 46 -10.34 -9.74 1.05
N SER A 47 -10.72 -8.53 0.70
CA SER A 47 -11.33 -7.61 1.65
C SER A 47 -12.20 -6.60 0.92
N LYS A 48 -13.41 -6.38 1.45
CA LYS A 48 -14.32 -5.34 0.94
C LYS A 48 -13.84 -3.94 1.32
N ALA A 49 -12.95 -3.83 2.30
CA ALA A 49 -12.46 -2.56 2.80
C ALA A 49 -11.12 -2.14 2.17
N ALA A 50 -10.64 -2.86 1.16
CA ALA A 50 -9.33 -2.58 0.55
C ALA A 50 -9.22 -1.15 0.04
N ALA A 51 -10.23 -0.66 -0.68
CA ALA A 51 -10.22 0.70 -1.20
C ALA A 51 -10.16 1.74 -0.07
N GLY A 52 -10.93 1.55 0.99
CA GLY A 52 -10.95 2.45 2.14
C GLY A 52 -9.63 2.43 2.90
N PHE A 53 -8.99 1.27 3.00
CA PHE A 53 -7.67 1.16 3.60
C PHE A 53 -6.61 1.89 2.78
N LEU A 54 -6.63 1.74 1.47
CA LEU A 54 -5.62 2.31 0.57
C LEU A 54 -5.80 3.82 0.36
N ALA A 55 -7.03 4.31 0.36
CA ALA A 55 -7.33 5.70 0.02
C ALA A 55 -6.47 6.74 0.75
N PRO A 56 -6.27 6.65 2.09
CA PRO A 56 -5.44 7.65 2.78
C PRO A 56 -3.94 7.49 2.51
N LEU A 57 -3.50 6.35 1.99
CA LEU A 57 -2.09 6.04 1.78
C LEU A 57 -1.60 6.47 0.40
N LEU A 58 -2.43 6.33 -0.62
CA LEU A 58 -2.03 6.52 -2.00
C LEU A 58 -1.42 7.90 -2.29
N PRO A 59 -2.00 9.01 -1.81
CA PRO A 59 -1.42 10.33 -2.08
C PRO A 59 -0.11 10.59 -1.35
N LEU A 60 0.23 9.77 -0.36
CA LEU A 60 1.45 9.94 0.43
C LEU A 60 2.64 9.16 -0.12
N ALA A 61 2.39 8.24 -1.04
CA ALA A 61 3.44 7.41 -1.64
C ALA A 61 3.83 7.96 -3.01
N ASP A 62 5.11 7.86 -3.32
CA ASP A 62 5.61 8.22 -4.66
C ASP A 62 5.29 7.13 -5.67
N THR A 63 5.36 5.88 -5.23
CA THR A 63 4.92 4.74 -6.03
C THR A 63 4.17 3.73 -5.18
N THR A 64 3.24 3.02 -5.80
CA THR A 64 2.50 1.93 -5.15
C THR A 64 2.50 0.73 -6.07
N TRP A 65 2.93 -0.41 -5.53
CA TRP A 65 3.03 -1.67 -6.26
C TRP A 65 2.07 -2.69 -5.67
N ALA A 66 1.31 -3.34 -6.53
CA ALA A 66 0.39 -4.41 -6.12
C ALA A 66 1.03 -5.76 -6.40
N VAL A 67 1.10 -6.61 -5.38
CA VAL A 67 1.66 -7.95 -5.49
C VAL A 67 0.68 -8.98 -4.95
N ALA A 68 0.74 -10.19 -5.48
CA ALA A 68 0.00 -11.32 -4.94
C ALA A 68 0.98 -12.22 -4.20
N GLU A 69 0.69 -12.52 -2.93
CA GLU A 69 1.59 -13.34 -2.12
C GLU A 69 1.51 -14.81 -2.54
N PRO A 70 2.62 -15.44 -2.92
CA PRO A 70 2.62 -16.86 -3.24
C PRO A 70 2.19 -17.70 -2.04
N GLY A 71 1.34 -18.69 -2.28
CA GLY A 71 0.91 -19.61 -1.23
C GLY A 71 -0.18 -19.10 -0.31
N GLN A 72 -0.63 -17.88 -0.47
CA GLN A 72 -1.71 -17.33 0.32
C GLN A 72 -3.05 -17.75 -0.27
N HIS A 73 -3.82 -18.52 0.49
CA HIS A 73 -5.09 -19.10 0.04
C HIS A 73 -6.13 -18.06 -0.37
N LEU A 74 -6.18 -16.95 0.37
CA LEU A 74 -7.17 -15.89 0.15
C LEU A 74 -6.52 -14.58 -0.33
N ALA A 75 -5.37 -14.69 -0.98
CA ALA A 75 -4.70 -13.50 -1.50
C ALA A 75 -5.57 -12.79 -2.53
N MET A 76 -5.64 -11.46 -2.44
CA MET A 76 -6.33 -10.64 -3.43
C MET A 76 -5.50 -10.64 -4.71
N PRO A 77 -6.10 -10.93 -5.88
CA PRO A 77 -5.39 -10.82 -7.15
C PRO A 77 -4.84 -9.41 -7.37
N VAL A 78 -3.71 -9.32 -8.06
CA VAL A 78 -3.05 -8.04 -8.33
C VAL A 78 -4.01 -7.04 -8.99
N GLU A 79 -4.77 -7.50 -9.99
CA GLU A 79 -5.73 -6.64 -10.69
C GLU A 79 -6.81 -6.07 -9.78
N ASP A 80 -7.19 -6.80 -8.73
CA ASP A 80 -8.18 -6.34 -7.77
C ASP A 80 -7.59 -5.27 -6.85
N ILE A 81 -6.31 -5.41 -6.47
CA ILE A 81 -5.61 -4.40 -5.69
C ILE A 81 -5.48 -3.11 -6.53
N VAL A 82 -5.11 -3.24 -7.79
CA VAL A 82 -5.02 -2.09 -8.70
C VAL A 82 -6.36 -1.38 -8.79
N ALA A 83 -7.45 -2.14 -8.94
CA ALA A 83 -8.80 -1.57 -8.99
C ALA A 83 -9.17 -0.87 -7.68
N ALA A 84 -8.86 -1.50 -6.53
CA ALA A 84 -9.12 -0.90 -5.21
C ALA A 84 -8.33 0.39 -4.99
N SER A 85 -7.19 0.53 -5.64
CA SER A 85 -6.37 1.74 -5.58
C SER A 85 -6.84 2.84 -6.54
N GLY A 86 -7.91 2.62 -7.29
CA GLY A 86 -8.36 3.55 -8.32
C GLY A 86 -7.44 3.61 -9.52
N GLY A 87 -6.65 2.58 -9.76
CA GLY A 87 -5.71 2.51 -10.87
C GLY A 87 -4.34 3.13 -10.56
N VAL A 88 -4.11 3.58 -9.34
CA VAL A 88 -2.84 4.21 -8.94
C VAL A 88 -1.74 3.17 -8.75
N ALA A 89 -2.05 2.01 -8.15
CA ALA A 89 -1.08 0.96 -7.94
C ALA A 89 -0.69 0.31 -9.26
N ARG A 90 0.56 -0.10 -9.36
CA ARG A 90 1.12 -0.77 -10.54
C ARG A 90 1.30 -2.26 -10.23
N PRO A 91 1.10 -3.13 -11.23
CA PRO A 91 1.41 -4.55 -11.05
C PRO A 91 2.90 -4.73 -10.74
N GLY A 92 3.15 -5.44 -9.67
CA GLY A 92 4.51 -5.69 -9.22
C GLY A 92 5.11 -6.98 -9.72
#